data_29a6aff7c725b9d8d7044a480d4256c0
#
_entry.id   29a6aff7c725b9d8d7044a480d4256c0
#
_cell.length_a   1.000
_cell.length_b   1.000
_cell.length_c   1.000
_cell.angle_alpha   90.00
_cell.angle_beta   90.00
_cell.angle_gamma   90.00
#
_symmetry.space_group_name_H-M   'P 1'
#
loop_
_entity.id
_entity.type
_entity.pdbx_description
1 polymer ?
#
loop_
_entity_poly.entity_id
_entity_poly.type
_entity_poly.pdbx_seq_one_letter_code
_entity_poly.pdbx_strand_id
1 'polypeptide(L)'
;AVGEEAKLMLGRTPGNIRAVRPLRDGVIADFDAAESMIKTFIQKCNEGRGILAPRIVIGIPSGVTSVERRAVREAGLAGAREVHLIDEPVAAAIGASLPVTDPIGTMIVDIGGGTTEVAVLSLGGTVLSESVRIAGDEINESIVAYLKKAHNMVVGERTAEEIKIKIGSAFPDNDFDMTSYEVRGLHLLSGLPRS
;
A
#
# COMPACT_ATOMS: atom_id res chain seq x y z
N ALA A 1 -6.18 10.42 -14.14
CA ALA A 1 -6.83 9.89 -12.94
C ALA A 1 -5.76 9.52 -11.90
N VAL A 2 -6.09 9.63 -10.63
CA VAL A 2 -5.24 9.20 -9.49
C VAL A 2 -6.10 8.53 -8.42
N GLY A 3 -5.47 7.72 -7.56
CA GLY A 3 -6.16 7.02 -6.48
C GLY A 3 -7.06 5.90 -6.98
N GLU A 4 -8.22 5.74 -6.38
CA GLU A 4 -9.17 4.64 -6.68
C GLU A 4 -9.57 4.59 -8.15
N GLU A 5 -9.81 5.74 -8.78
CA GLU A 5 -10.12 5.79 -10.22
C GLU A 5 -9.01 5.19 -11.08
N ALA A 6 -7.75 5.51 -10.77
CA ALA A 6 -6.61 4.95 -11.50
C ALA A 6 -6.41 3.46 -11.17
N LYS A 7 -6.65 3.04 -9.93
CA LYS A 7 -6.60 1.63 -9.52
C LYS A 7 -7.59 0.78 -10.32
N LEU A 8 -8.80 1.28 -10.56
CA LEU A 8 -9.81 0.58 -11.38
C LEU A 8 -9.40 0.42 -12.85
N MET A 9 -8.45 1.22 -13.33
CA MET A 9 -7.95 1.17 -14.71
C MET A 9 -6.79 0.17 -14.89
N LEU A 10 -6.20 -0.35 -13.81
CA LEU A 10 -5.10 -1.31 -13.90
C LEU A 10 -5.53 -2.55 -14.71
N GLY A 11 -4.72 -2.90 -15.73
CA GLY A 11 -4.99 -4.03 -16.62
C GLY A 11 -6.16 -3.84 -17.59
N ARG A 12 -6.77 -2.65 -17.67
CA ARG A 12 -7.95 -2.35 -18.50
C ARG A 12 -7.78 -1.11 -19.39
N THR A 13 -6.57 -0.57 -19.48
CA THR A 13 -6.29 0.63 -20.28
C THR A 13 -6.10 0.27 -21.75
N PRO A 14 -6.61 1.11 -22.69
CA PRO A 14 -6.26 1.00 -24.12
C PRO A 14 -4.76 1.30 -24.34
N GLY A 15 -4.21 0.87 -25.47
CA GLY A 15 -2.77 0.86 -25.74
C GLY A 15 -2.05 2.23 -25.66
N ASN A 16 -2.79 3.34 -25.74
CA ASN A 16 -2.25 4.69 -25.61
C ASN A 16 -2.34 5.27 -24.18
N ILE A 17 -2.91 4.53 -23.23
CA ILE A 17 -3.03 4.92 -21.82
C ILE A 17 -2.33 3.89 -20.97
N ARG A 18 -1.49 4.35 -20.05
CA ARG A 18 -0.78 3.48 -19.11
C ARG A 18 -1.17 3.82 -17.68
N ALA A 19 -1.68 2.84 -16.95
CA ALA A 19 -1.82 2.92 -15.50
C ALA A 19 -0.48 2.49 -14.87
N VAL A 20 0.08 3.32 -14.01
CA VAL A 20 1.36 3.09 -13.34
C VAL A 20 1.17 3.10 -11.83
N ARG A 21 1.98 2.28 -11.11
CA ARG A 21 2.14 2.36 -9.67
C ARG A 21 3.46 3.09 -9.39
N PRO A 22 3.43 4.36 -9.01
CA PRO A 22 4.64 5.14 -8.79
C PRO A 22 5.40 4.75 -7.52
N LEU A 23 4.71 4.09 -6.58
CA LEU A 23 5.29 3.54 -5.36
C LEU A 23 5.26 2.02 -5.44
N ARG A 24 6.36 1.38 -5.05
CA ARG A 24 6.50 -0.06 -4.96
C ARG A 24 7.39 -0.41 -3.77
N ASP A 25 7.02 -1.42 -3.00
CA ASP A 25 7.79 -1.91 -1.84
C ASP A 25 8.14 -0.78 -0.85
N GLY A 26 7.18 0.15 -0.64
CA GLY A 26 7.34 1.29 0.26
C GLY A 26 8.24 2.43 -0.25
N VAL A 27 8.74 2.36 -1.50
CA VAL A 27 9.63 3.37 -2.07
C VAL A 27 9.12 3.94 -3.40
N ILE A 28 9.65 5.11 -3.79
CA ILE A 28 9.34 5.72 -5.09
C ILE A 28 10.08 4.94 -6.19
N ALA A 29 9.31 4.28 -7.07
CA ALA A 29 9.80 3.57 -8.24
C ALA A 29 9.81 4.46 -9.50
N ASP A 30 8.92 5.46 -9.56
CA ASP A 30 8.80 6.43 -10.65
C ASP A 30 8.59 7.82 -10.03
N PHE A 31 9.64 8.65 -10.06
CA PHE A 31 9.62 9.94 -9.38
C PHE A 31 8.62 10.92 -10.00
N ASP A 32 8.60 11.03 -11.32
CA ASP A 32 7.72 11.98 -12.03
C ASP A 32 6.25 11.63 -11.82
N ALA A 33 5.93 10.33 -11.87
CA ALA A 33 4.59 9.85 -11.61
C ALA A 33 4.19 10.04 -10.13
N ALA A 34 5.11 9.82 -9.18
CA ALA A 34 4.87 10.03 -7.74
C ALA A 34 4.64 11.51 -7.43
N GLU A 35 5.48 12.40 -7.95
CA GLU A 35 5.33 13.85 -7.83
C GLU A 35 3.98 14.32 -8.36
N SER A 36 3.63 13.91 -9.58
CA SER A 36 2.35 14.26 -10.21
C SER A 36 1.15 13.74 -9.42
N MET A 37 1.23 12.53 -8.88
CA MET A 37 0.21 11.92 -8.04
C MET A 37 0.03 12.69 -6.73
N ILE A 38 1.11 12.96 -6.00
CA ILE A 38 1.09 13.70 -4.73
C ILE A 38 0.53 15.11 -4.95
N LYS A 39 1.00 15.81 -5.97
CA LYS A 39 0.48 17.14 -6.34
C LYS A 39 -1.01 17.14 -6.62
N THR A 40 -1.50 16.13 -7.35
CA THR A 40 -2.93 16.00 -7.65
C THR A 40 -3.75 15.72 -6.38
N PHE A 41 -3.26 14.87 -5.47
CA PHE A 41 -3.93 14.64 -4.19
C PHE A 41 -3.98 15.90 -3.33
N ILE A 42 -2.88 16.64 -3.24
CA ILE A 42 -2.84 17.91 -2.50
C ILE A 42 -3.85 18.92 -3.09
N GLN A 43 -3.94 19.02 -4.42
CA GLN A 43 -4.90 19.88 -5.09
C GLN A 43 -6.34 19.49 -4.76
N LYS A 44 -6.68 18.20 -4.88
CA LYS A 44 -8.03 17.68 -4.52
C LYS A 44 -8.39 17.96 -3.05
N CYS A 45 -7.46 17.78 -2.14
CA CYS A 45 -7.69 18.06 -0.71
C CYS A 45 -7.79 19.56 -0.40
N ASN A 46 -7.22 20.41 -1.24
CA ASN A 46 -7.13 21.85 -1.01
C ASN A 46 -8.20 22.64 -1.79
N GLU A 47 -9.05 21.97 -2.58
CA GLU A 47 -10.14 22.60 -3.32
C GLU A 47 -11.02 23.44 -2.39
N GLY A 48 -11.09 24.77 -2.69
CA GLY A 48 -11.86 25.74 -1.90
C GLY A 48 -11.23 26.23 -0.60
N ARG A 49 -9.99 25.86 -0.27
CA ARG A 49 -9.32 26.19 1.00
C ARG A 49 -8.22 27.26 0.92
N GLY A 50 -8.27 28.17 -0.03
CA GLY A 50 -7.40 29.33 -0.07
C GLY A 50 -6.24 29.22 -1.08
N ILE A 51 -5.48 30.32 -1.19
CA ILE A 51 -4.45 30.56 -2.22
C ILE A 51 -3.08 29.97 -1.80
N LEU A 52 -2.89 29.70 -0.50
CA LEU A 52 -1.60 29.27 0.02
C LEU A 52 -1.45 27.73 -0.05
N ALA A 53 -0.29 27.29 -0.55
CA ALA A 53 0.08 25.88 -0.53
C ALA A 53 0.09 25.32 0.92
N PRO A 54 -0.43 24.12 1.16
CA PRO A 54 -0.55 23.55 2.50
C PRO A 54 0.79 23.12 3.09
N ARG A 55 0.81 22.90 4.41
CA ARG A 55 1.81 22.06 5.08
C ARG A 55 1.28 20.64 5.06
N ILE A 56 2.14 19.69 4.77
CA ILE A 56 1.77 18.27 4.72
C ILE A 56 2.69 17.41 5.60
N VAL A 57 2.15 16.30 6.05
CA VAL A 57 2.90 15.22 6.70
C VAL A 57 2.79 14.00 5.79
N ILE A 58 3.92 13.34 5.53
CA ILE A 58 3.99 12.12 4.71
C ILE A 58 4.57 11.02 5.58
N GLY A 59 3.86 9.88 5.67
CA GLY A 59 4.38 8.64 6.24
C GLY A 59 5.46 8.04 5.33
N ILE A 60 6.50 7.52 5.94
CA ILE A 60 7.57 6.80 5.24
C ILE A 60 7.93 5.55 6.04
N PRO A 61 8.27 4.43 5.36
CA PRO A 61 8.77 3.25 6.05
C PRO A 61 10.02 3.53 6.88
N SER A 62 10.15 2.87 8.02
CA SER A 62 11.30 3.08 8.94
C SER A 62 12.64 2.72 8.30
N GLY A 63 12.65 1.78 7.35
CA GLY A 63 13.85 1.27 6.69
C GLY A 63 14.31 2.07 5.46
N VAL A 64 13.71 3.25 5.15
CA VAL A 64 14.08 4.03 3.96
C VAL A 64 15.45 4.67 4.10
N THR A 65 16.20 4.68 3.01
CA THR A 65 17.50 5.34 2.89
C THR A 65 17.36 6.87 2.94
N SER A 66 18.46 7.57 3.21
CA SER A 66 18.50 9.04 3.15
C SER A 66 18.14 9.60 1.77
N VAL A 67 18.47 8.88 0.70
CA VAL A 67 18.15 9.25 -0.68
C VAL A 67 16.63 9.12 -0.94
N GLU A 68 16.02 8.01 -0.53
CA GLU A 68 14.58 7.79 -0.64
C GLU A 68 13.79 8.81 0.19
N ARG A 69 14.24 9.09 1.42
CA ARG A 69 13.66 10.12 2.30
C ARG A 69 13.69 11.50 1.64
N ARG A 70 14.80 11.84 1.00
CA ARG A 70 14.93 13.09 0.25
C ARG A 70 14.00 13.14 -0.96
N ALA A 71 13.91 12.04 -1.73
CA ALA A 71 13.03 11.96 -2.90
C ALA A 71 11.56 12.16 -2.52
N VAL A 72 11.07 11.53 -1.43
CA VAL A 72 9.71 11.74 -0.93
C VAL A 72 9.46 13.19 -0.54
N ARG A 73 10.42 13.84 0.14
CA ARG A 73 10.30 15.24 0.51
C ARG A 73 10.24 16.16 -0.71
N GLU A 74 11.10 15.93 -1.71
CA GLU A 74 11.13 16.72 -2.95
C GLU A 74 9.81 16.54 -3.74
N ALA A 75 9.30 15.32 -3.87
CA ALA A 75 8.00 15.06 -4.50
C ALA A 75 6.85 15.78 -3.77
N GLY A 76 6.86 15.81 -2.45
CA GLY A 76 5.86 16.52 -1.65
C GLY A 76 5.90 18.04 -1.82
N LEU A 77 7.11 18.63 -1.94
CA LEU A 77 7.30 20.07 -2.14
C LEU A 77 6.77 20.57 -3.49
N ALA A 78 6.53 19.69 -4.47
CA ALA A 78 5.91 20.07 -5.74
C ALA A 78 4.47 20.62 -5.59
N GLY A 79 3.80 20.30 -4.48
CA GLY A 79 2.43 20.77 -4.20
C GLY A 79 2.23 21.42 -2.84
N ALA A 80 3.20 21.33 -1.94
CA ALA A 80 3.15 21.84 -0.58
C ALA A 80 4.22 22.90 -0.31
N ARG A 81 3.97 23.83 0.61
CA ARG A 81 4.97 24.81 1.06
C ARG A 81 5.95 24.26 2.10
N GLU A 82 5.53 23.18 2.80
CA GLU A 82 6.33 22.56 3.85
C GLU A 82 5.96 21.08 3.94
N VAL A 83 6.97 20.20 4.05
CA VAL A 83 6.81 18.75 4.12
C VAL A 83 7.51 18.24 5.37
N HIS A 84 6.75 17.60 6.24
CA HIS A 84 7.25 16.83 7.37
C HIS A 84 7.14 15.35 7.06
N LEU A 85 8.17 14.59 7.43
CA LEU A 85 8.19 13.14 7.29
C LEU A 85 8.03 12.51 8.67
N ILE A 86 7.18 11.49 8.76
CA ILE A 86 6.96 10.69 9.96
C ILE A 86 7.16 9.22 9.61
N ASP A 87 7.76 8.45 10.49
CA ASP A 87 7.87 7.01 10.31
C ASP A 87 6.48 6.36 10.44
N GLU A 88 6.13 5.48 9.48
CA GLU A 88 4.78 4.87 9.39
C GLU A 88 4.35 4.19 10.70
N PRO A 89 5.18 3.40 11.41
CA PRO A 89 4.78 2.81 12.67
C PRO A 89 4.43 3.83 13.76
N VAL A 90 5.10 4.99 13.75
CA VAL A 90 4.77 6.08 14.70
C VAL A 90 3.42 6.68 14.37
N ALA A 91 3.16 6.95 13.08
CA ALA A 91 1.87 7.45 12.63
C ALA A 91 0.74 6.46 12.92
N ALA A 92 0.97 5.16 12.67
CA ALA A 92 0.02 4.08 12.95
C ALA A 92 -0.30 3.98 14.45
N ALA A 93 0.71 4.05 15.31
CA ALA A 93 0.53 4.00 16.76
C ALA A 93 -0.27 5.20 17.29
N ILE A 94 0.00 6.41 16.76
CA ILE A 94 -0.79 7.61 17.08
C ILE A 94 -2.23 7.44 16.60
N GLY A 95 -2.43 6.95 15.37
CA GLY A 95 -3.77 6.71 14.81
C GLY A 95 -4.58 5.67 15.58
N ALA A 96 -3.90 4.65 16.12
CA ALA A 96 -4.50 3.66 17.01
C ALA A 96 -4.70 4.15 18.45
N SER A 97 -4.36 5.41 18.74
CA SER A 97 -4.43 6.00 20.09
C SER A 97 -3.63 5.25 21.14
N LEU A 98 -2.50 4.68 20.75
CA LEU A 98 -1.60 3.99 21.66
C LEU A 98 -0.83 5.00 22.52
N PRO A 99 -0.46 4.66 23.76
CA PRO A 99 0.23 5.56 24.70
C PRO A 99 1.72 5.70 24.36
N VAL A 100 2.03 6.25 23.19
CA VAL A 100 3.40 6.33 22.64
C VAL A 100 4.33 7.23 23.45
N THR A 101 3.79 8.16 24.24
CA THR A 101 4.56 9.09 25.09
C THR A 101 4.88 8.55 26.46
N ASP A 102 4.22 7.47 26.88
CA ASP A 102 4.38 6.88 28.20
C ASP A 102 5.71 6.11 28.31
N PRO A 103 6.22 5.94 29.55
CA PRO A 103 7.45 5.18 29.79
C PRO A 103 7.20 3.65 29.78
N ILE A 104 6.41 3.18 28.84
CA ILE A 104 6.10 1.76 28.62
C ILE A 104 6.41 1.40 27.16
N GLY A 105 6.84 0.17 26.92
CA GLY A 105 7.04 -0.35 25.57
C GLY A 105 5.71 -0.64 24.91
N THR A 106 5.39 0.10 23.85
CA THR A 106 4.19 -0.11 23.02
C THR A 106 4.60 -0.68 21.68
N MET A 107 4.09 -1.87 21.35
CA MET A 107 4.40 -2.51 20.07
C MET A 107 3.30 -2.25 19.05
N ILE A 108 3.70 -1.93 17.83
CA ILE A 108 2.84 -1.79 16.67
C ILE A 108 3.32 -2.70 15.55
N VAL A 109 2.39 -3.31 14.83
CA VAL A 109 2.64 -4.04 13.58
C VAL A 109 1.78 -3.38 12.51
N ASP A 110 2.44 -2.85 11.49
CA ASP A 110 1.81 -2.22 10.34
C ASP A 110 2.04 -3.10 9.10
N ILE A 111 0.96 -3.56 8.47
CA ILE A 111 1.01 -4.44 7.30
C ILE A 111 0.36 -3.69 6.14
N GLY A 112 1.21 -3.13 5.28
CA GLY A 112 0.80 -2.37 4.11
C GLY A 112 0.58 -3.24 2.86
N GLY A 113 0.68 -2.61 1.69
CA GLY A 113 0.71 -3.29 0.40
C GLY A 113 2.08 -3.91 0.09
N GLY A 114 3.14 -3.12 0.23
CA GLY A 114 4.52 -3.52 -0.13
C GLY A 114 5.46 -3.73 1.05
N THR A 115 5.11 -3.29 2.26
CA THR A 115 5.96 -3.40 3.45
C THR A 115 5.16 -3.87 4.67
N THR A 116 5.81 -4.66 5.51
CA THR A 116 5.37 -4.95 6.88
C THR A 116 6.39 -4.38 7.85
N GLU A 117 5.94 -3.59 8.79
CA GLU A 117 6.77 -2.92 9.78
C GLU A 117 6.36 -3.33 11.19
N VAL A 118 7.35 -3.60 12.01
CA VAL A 118 7.17 -3.86 13.44
C VAL A 118 8.01 -2.86 14.21
N ALA A 119 7.40 -2.13 15.12
CA ALA A 119 8.13 -1.18 15.96
C ALA A 119 7.71 -1.26 17.42
N VAL A 120 8.66 -1.00 18.30
CA VAL A 120 8.43 -0.75 19.72
C VAL A 120 8.72 0.70 20.01
N LEU A 121 7.71 1.37 20.55
CA LEU A 121 7.73 2.81 20.86
C LEU A 121 7.70 3.01 22.39
N SER A 122 8.41 4.02 22.87
CA SER A 122 8.39 4.43 24.29
C SER A 122 8.86 5.88 24.40
N LEU A 123 8.28 6.65 25.32
CA LEU A 123 8.67 8.05 25.57
C LEU A 123 8.70 8.93 24.33
N GLY A 124 7.77 8.71 23.40
CA GLY A 124 7.67 9.47 22.15
C GLY A 124 8.70 9.11 21.07
N GLY A 125 9.52 8.08 21.28
CA GLY A 125 10.56 7.63 20.36
C GLY A 125 10.45 6.16 19.96
N THR A 126 11.10 5.81 18.86
CA THR A 126 11.23 4.43 18.40
C THR A 126 12.42 3.78 19.11
N VAL A 127 12.16 2.72 19.89
CA VAL A 127 13.16 1.93 20.60
C VAL A 127 13.75 0.86 19.68
N LEU A 128 12.89 0.19 18.92
CA LEU A 128 13.25 -0.84 17.95
C LEU A 128 12.30 -0.74 16.76
N SER A 129 12.82 -0.93 15.57
CA SER A 129 12.03 -0.99 14.34
C SER A 129 12.67 -1.95 13.36
N GLU A 130 11.84 -2.81 12.78
CA GLU A 130 12.19 -3.71 11.69
C GLU A 130 11.19 -3.55 10.56
N SER A 131 11.68 -3.53 9.32
CA SER A 131 10.87 -3.41 8.12
C SER A 131 11.24 -4.51 7.13
N VAL A 132 10.23 -5.20 6.62
CA VAL A 132 10.40 -6.21 5.58
C VAL A 132 9.53 -5.87 4.37
N ARG A 133 10.06 -6.12 3.17
CA ARG A 133 9.35 -5.90 1.90
C ARG A 133 8.53 -7.14 1.53
N ILE A 134 7.69 -7.58 2.44
CA ILE A 134 6.74 -8.68 2.28
C ILE A 134 5.44 -8.24 2.93
N ALA A 135 4.38 -8.09 2.13
CA ALA A 135 3.09 -7.62 2.63
C ALA A 135 1.92 -8.04 1.72
N GLY A 136 0.93 -7.18 1.57
CA GLY A 136 -0.31 -7.49 0.86
C GLY A 136 -0.14 -7.85 -0.62
N ASP A 137 0.86 -7.31 -1.30
CA ASP A 137 1.09 -7.54 -2.73
C ASP A 137 1.70 -8.94 -2.96
N GLU A 138 2.64 -9.39 -2.11
CA GLU A 138 3.21 -10.74 -2.16
C GLU A 138 2.16 -11.81 -1.85
N ILE A 139 1.18 -11.50 -0.98
CA ILE A 139 0.03 -12.39 -0.75
C ILE A 139 -0.81 -12.51 -2.03
N ASN A 140 -1.08 -11.40 -2.73
CA ASN A 140 -1.79 -11.42 -4.00
C ASN A 140 -1.04 -12.26 -5.06
N GLU A 141 0.27 -12.06 -5.19
CA GLU A 141 1.12 -12.83 -6.11
C GLU A 141 1.09 -14.34 -5.78
N SER A 142 1.13 -14.68 -4.50
CA SER A 142 1.04 -16.07 -4.03
C SER A 142 -0.30 -16.71 -4.39
N ILE A 143 -1.41 -15.97 -4.29
CA ILE A 143 -2.74 -16.42 -4.72
C ILE A 143 -2.77 -16.65 -6.24
N VAL A 144 -2.24 -15.72 -7.03
CA VAL A 144 -2.12 -15.89 -8.50
C VAL A 144 -1.31 -17.15 -8.85
N ALA A 145 -0.17 -17.32 -8.19
CA ALA A 145 0.70 -18.48 -8.42
C ALA A 145 0.01 -19.80 -8.03
N TYR A 146 -0.72 -19.81 -6.92
CA TYR A 146 -1.51 -20.97 -6.47
C TYR A 146 -2.58 -21.35 -7.49
N LEU A 147 -3.41 -20.40 -7.93
CA LEU A 147 -4.48 -20.64 -8.90
C LEU A 147 -3.92 -21.15 -10.23
N LYS A 148 -2.78 -20.60 -10.66
CA LYS A 148 -2.07 -21.05 -11.86
C LYS A 148 -1.59 -22.48 -11.71
N LYS A 149 -0.99 -22.85 -10.58
CA LYS A 149 -0.38 -24.17 -10.35
C LYS A 149 -1.42 -25.26 -10.05
N ALA A 150 -2.39 -24.95 -9.17
CA ALA A 150 -3.37 -25.95 -8.68
C ALA A 150 -4.58 -26.09 -9.61
N HIS A 151 -4.99 -25.00 -10.28
CA HIS A 151 -6.23 -24.96 -11.06
C HIS A 151 -6.02 -24.69 -12.55
N ASN A 152 -4.76 -24.53 -13.03
CA ASN A 152 -4.45 -24.10 -14.38
C ASN A 152 -5.24 -22.83 -14.81
N MET A 153 -5.45 -21.92 -13.87
CA MET A 153 -6.24 -20.72 -14.05
C MET A 153 -5.35 -19.48 -13.91
N VAL A 154 -5.46 -18.56 -14.86
CA VAL A 154 -4.80 -17.25 -14.80
C VAL A 154 -5.82 -16.21 -14.38
N VAL A 155 -5.52 -15.50 -13.31
CA VAL A 155 -6.32 -14.37 -12.80
C VAL A 155 -5.47 -13.11 -12.74
N GLY A 156 -6.12 -11.95 -12.78
CA GLY A 156 -5.45 -10.66 -12.57
C GLY A 156 -5.21 -10.38 -11.08
N GLU A 157 -4.29 -9.48 -10.79
CA GLU A 157 -3.93 -9.03 -9.44
C GLU A 157 -5.15 -8.58 -8.63
N ARG A 158 -6.05 -7.81 -9.26
CA ARG A 158 -7.29 -7.38 -8.62
C ARG A 158 -8.16 -8.53 -8.14
N THR A 159 -8.29 -9.59 -8.94
CA THR A 159 -9.04 -10.78 -8.54
C THR A 159 -8.38 -11.48 -7.35
N ALA A 160 -7.05 -11.54 -7.34
CA ALA A 160 -6.31 -12.09 -6.20
C ALA A 160 -6.50 -11.25 -4.92
N GLU A 161 -6.48 -9.93 -5.04
CA GLU A 161 -6.78 -9.01 -3.94
C GLU A 161 -8.22 -9.20 -3.41
N GLU A 162 -9.20 -9.36 -4.30
CA GLU A 162 -10.59 -9.63 -3.93
C GLU A 162 -10.73 -10.97 -3.18
N ILE A 163 -10.03 -12.01 -3.62
CA ILE A 163 -9.99 -13.32 -2.95
C ILE A 163 -9.41 -13.15 -1.54
N LYS A 164 -8.22 -12.51 -1.44
CA LYS A 164 -7.55 -12.25 -0.17
C LYS A 164 -8.48 -11.57 0.84
N ILE A 165 -9.18 -10.52 0.41
CA ILE A 165 -10.05 -9.72 1.29
C ILE A 165 -11.29 -10.51 1.71
N LYS A 166 -11.87 -11.31 0.80
CA LYS A 166 -13.15 -11.97 1.05
C LYS A 166 -13.05 -13.26 1.85
N ILE A 167 -11.99 -14.03 1.61
CA ILE A 167 -11.83 -15.36 2.23
C ILE A 167 -10.50 -15.53 2.97
N GLY A 168 -9.65 -14.49 3.02
CA GLY A 168 -8.41 -14.54 3.80
C GLY A 168 -8.68 -14.47 5.30
N SER A 169 -7.98 -15.29 6.09
CA SER A 169 -8.01 -15.23 7.55
C SER A 169 -6.62 -15.46 8.11
N ALA A 170 -6.25 -14.67 9.10
CA ALA A 170 -5.01 -14.86 9.85
C ALA A 170 -5.16 -15.91 10.95
N PHE A 171 -6.39 -16.20 11.35
CA PHE A 171 -6.72 -17.21 12.36
C PHE A 171 -7.92 -18.02 11.88
N PRO A 172 -7.70 -19.13 11.14
CA PRO A 172 -8.78 -19.98 10.67
C PRO A 172 -9.44 -20.68 11.88
N ASP A 173 -10.74 -20.51 12.00
CA ASP A 173 -11.59 -21.23 12.94
C ASP A 173 -12.41 -22.31 12.20
N ASN A 174 -13.23 -23.05 12.93
CA ASN A 174 -14.01 -24.14 12.36
C ASN A 174 -15.02 -23.69 11.29
N ASP A 175 -15.48 -22.45 11.34
CA ASP A 175 -16.41 -21.87 10.37
C ASP A 175 -15.69 -21.40 9.10
N PHE A 176 -14.37 -21.13 9.19
CA PHE A 176 -13.55 -20.66 8.09
C PHE A 176 -13.40 -21.70 6.96
N ASP A 177 -13.28 -22.98 7.27
CA ASP A 177 -13.14 -24.06 6.28
C ASP A 177 -14.37 -24.19 5.34
N MET A 178 -15.49 -23.57 5.71
CA MET A 178 -16.72 -23.53 4.90
C MET A 178 -16.74 -22.34 3.93
N THR A 179 -15.79 -21.42 4.02
CA THR A 179 -15.75 -20.21 3.20
C THR A 179 -15.23 -20.54 1.81
N SER A 180 -16.06 -20.31 0.78
CA SER A 180 -15.68 -20.49 -0.61
C SER A 180 -15.93 -19.23 -1.43
N TYR A 181 -15.14 -19.02 -2.48
CA TYR A 181 -15.27 -17.89 -3.38
C TYR A 181 -15.19 -18.37 -4.84
N GLU A 182 -16.21 -18.07 -5.63
CA GLU A 182 -16.23 -18.39 -7.06
C GLU A 182 -15.30 -17.43 -7.82
N VAL A 183 -14.30 -17.99 -8.48
CA VAL A 183 -13.26 -17.23 -9.19
C VAL A 183 -13.45 -17.40 -10.70
N ARG A 184 -13.44 -16.28 -11.43
CA ARG A 184 -13.43 -16.26 -12.89
C ARG A 184 -12.04 -15.87 -13.40
N GLY A 185 -11.51 -16.71 -14.28
CA GLY A 185 -10.19 -16.49 -14.89
C GLY A 185 -10.10 -17.11 -16.28
N LEU A 186 -8.90 -17.10 -16.84
CA LEU A 186 -8.59 -17.72 -18.12
C LEU A 186 -7.92 -19.07 -17.88
N HIS A 187 -8.39 -20.11 -18.54
CA HIS A 187 -7.73 -21.41 -18.48
C HIS A 187 -6.38 -21.34 -19.21
N LEU A 188 -5.31 -21.75 -18.54
CA LEU A 188 -3.92 -21.54 -18.97
C LEU A 188 -3.61 -22.13 -20.36
N LEU A 189 -4.15 -23.31 -20.68
CA LEU A 189 -3.85 -24.03 -21.92
C LEU A 189 -4.76 -23.61 -23.09
N SER A 190 -6.05 -23.37 -22.84
CA SER A 190 -7.02 -23.06 -23.90
C SER A 190 -7.25 -21.57 -24.10
N GLY A 191 -6.86 -20.74 -23.14
CA GLY A 191 -7.17 -19.28 -23.16
C GLY A 191 -8.66 -18.95 -23.02
N LEU A 192 -9.51 -19.94 -22.78
CA LEU A 192 -10.94 -19.74 -22.64
C LEU A 192 -11.31 -19.32 -21.19
N PRO A 193 -12.36 -18.50 -21.02
CA PRO A 193 -12.89 -18.20 -19.69
C PRO A 193 -13.30 -19.46 -18.94
N ARG A 194 -13.00 -19.50 -17.64
CA ARG A 194 -13.37 -20.60 -16.72
C ARG A 194 -13.75 -20.01 -15.36
N SER A 195 -14.68 -20.62 -14.69
CA SER A 195 -15.02 -20.41 -13.27
C SER A 195 -14.85 -21.71 -12.48
#